data_f9f528cef158fd478857461547f30147
#
_entry.id   f9f528cef158fd478857461547f30147
#
_cell.length_a   1.000
_cell.length_b   1.000
_cell.length_c   1.000
_cell.angle_alpha   90.00
_cell.angle_beta   90.00
_cell.angle_gamma   90.00
#
_symmetry.space_group_name_H-M   'P 1'
#
loop_
_entity.id
_entity.type
_entity.pdbx_description
1 polymer ?
#
loop_
_entity_poly.entity_id
_entity_poly.type
_entity_poly.pdbx_seq_one_letter_code
_entity_poly.pdbx_strand_id
1 'polypeptide(L)'
;MAQSEITRRVFVGAMTALGLSAADDGWVELFDGRSLEGWRPSENKSSWKVVEGQLAAQGPRSHLFYTGPVHGADFRNFELEVEVLTQPGCNSAVYFHTAYQERDFPSTGCEIQIDNTAAGERAKTGSLKGLRNVYKQFVRDDQWFKIHAAVRGKNVQIRLNGMLVVDYTEPAPPDGLTRLLGRGTFALECRNGGATARFRSVRVRPLPDDTPTPGGPAPAVDAVFRQIINEGNQGVPMADFHVHLKGGLTIEQALAKSRRDGIEYGIAVNCGQANTAQNDQEAIQFVESLKGQPCFVAMQAEGREWTRMFSRGAVARFDYIFSDSMTWTDNRGKRMRLWMPDEVGTIGDVQEFMDTFVERTVGILEHEPIDIYANPTYLPDQIAKDYERLWTEERRRKVIEAAVRNQVSIEINSRYKLPSPSFIRMAKAAGAKFNFGTNNTGPDDLGRCEYGLRMVEECKLVGQDFFIPLTGPKAIERKGEALRAG
;
A
#
# COMPACT_ATOMS: atom_id res chain seq x y z
N MET A 1 -93.34 -4.68 11.61
CA MET A 1 -92.48 -4.73 12.80
C MET A 1 -91.90 -6.10 12.88
N ALA A 2 -90.67 -6.26 12.52
CA ALA A 2 -89.87 -7.46 12.81
C ALA A 2 -88.42 -7.04 12.75
N GLN A 3 -87.77 -7.02 13.92
CA GLN A 3 -86.32 -6.81 14.02
C GLN A 3 -85.61 -8.09 13.61
N SER A 4 -84.65 -7.99 12.72
CA SER A 4 -83.72 -9.05 12.39
C SER A 4 -82.37 -8.81 13.06
N GLU A 5 -82.01 -9.67 13.97
CA GLU A 5 -80.68 -9.77 14.58
C GLU A 5 -79.66 -10.24 13.60
N ILE A 6 -78.57 -9.49 13.40
CA ILE A 6 -77.43 -9.88 12.61
C ILE A 6 -76.37 -10.44 13.57
N THR A 7 -76.20 -11.75 13.51
CA THR A 7 -75.16 -12.47 14.25
C THR A 7 -73.78 -12.23 13.58
N ARG A 8 -72.85 -11.56 14.29
CA ARG A 8 -71.43 -11.39 13.88
C ARG A 8 -70.70 -12.72 14.11
N ARG A 9 -70.35 -13.41 13.01
CA ARG A 9 -69.37 -14.49 13.05
C ARG A 9 -67.97 -13.87 13.04
N VAL A 10 -67.19 -14.07 14.13
CA VAL A 10 -65.76 -13.79 14.24
C VAL A 10 -65.02 -14.88 13.47
N PHE A 11 -64.37 -14.52 12.36
CA PHE A 11 -63.41 -15.38 11.68
C PHE A 11 -62.08 -15.17 12.36
N VAL A 12 -61.63 -16.15 13.14
CA VAL A 12 -60.26 -16.26 13.63
C VAL A 12 -59.44 -16.89 12.48
N GLY A 13 -58.81 -16.03 11.67
CA GLY A 13 -57.84 -16.47 10.68
C GLY A 13 -56.52 -16.79 11.38
N ALA A 14 -56.14 -18.07 11.44
CA ALA A 14 -54.81 -18.48 11.79
C ALA A 14 -53.82 -17.97 10.75
N MET A 15 -53.07 -16.91 11.06
CA MET A 15 -51.86 -16.54 10.35
C MET A 15 -50.79 -17.58 10.66
N THR A 16 -50.63 -18.57 9.80
CA THR A 16 -49.39 -19.34 9.73
C THR A 16 -48.29 -18.38 9.27
N ALA A 17 -47.46 -17.95 10.22
CA ALA A 17 -46.19 -17.31 9.89
C ALA A 17 -45.33 -18.33 9.13
N LEU A 18 -45.28 -18.22 7.83
CA LEU A 18 -44.22 -18.80 7.03
C LEU A 18 -42.93 -18.11 7.49
N GLY A 19 -42.23 -18.75 8.40
CA GLY A 19 -40.84 -18.44 8.72
C GLY A 19 -40.06 -18.64 7.41
N LEU A 20 -39.71 -17.55 6.76
CA LEU A 20 -38.59 -17.53 5.84
C LEU A 20 -37.38 -17.94 6.67
N SER A 21 -37.04 -19.23 6.64
CA SER A 21 -35.73 -19.72 7.02
C SER A 21 -34.75 -18.95 6.14
N ALA A 22 -33.99 -18.01 6.73
CA ALA A 22 -32.78 -17.53 6.07
C ALA A 22 -31.99 -18.77 5.69
N ALA A 23 -31.71 -18.95 4.41
CA ALA A 23 -30.85 -20.02 3.96
C ALA A 23 -29.60 -19.97 4.84
N ASP A 24 -29.26 -21.10 5.44
CA ASP A 24 -28.02 -21.26 6.20
C ASP A 24 -26.89 -20.99 5.18
N ASP A 25 -26.27 -19.81 5.29
CA ASP A 25 -25.21 -19.36 4.37
C ASP A 25 -23.87 -20.02 4.68
N GLY A 26 -23.87 -21.00 5.57
CA GLY A 26 -22.71 -21.81 5.98
C GLY A 26 -21.71 -21.07 6.87
N TRP A 27 -22.03 -19.87 7.33
CA TRP A 27 -21.20 -19.12 8.29
C TRP A 27 -21.42 -19.58 9.72
N VAL A 28 -20.32 -19.81 10.46
CA VAL A 28 -20.33 -20.21 11.86
C VAL A 28 -19.53 -19.21 12.68
N GLU A 29 -20.12 -18.67 13.72
CA GLU A 29 -19.40 -17.82 14.68
C GLU A 29 -18.45 -18.68 15.53
N LEU A 30 -17.19 -18.22 15.62
CA LEU A 30 -16.14 -18.85 16.44
C LEU A 30 -16.03 -18.20 17.83
N PHE A 31 -16.60 -17.02 18.01
CA PHE A 31 -16.63 -16.29 19.28
C PHE A 31 -18.08 -16.06 19.71
N ASP A 32 -18.42 -16.48 20.92
CA ASP A 32 -19.79 -16.45 21.45
C ASP A 32 -20.19 -15.08 22.03
N GLY A 33 -19.29 -14.11 22.05
CA GLY A 33 -19.51 -12.78 22.66
C GLY A 33 -19.50 -12.80 24.20
N ARG A 34 -19.22 -13.92 24.87
CA ARG A 34 -19.39 -14.08 26.32
C ARG A 34 -18.17 -14.62 27.04
N SER A 35 -17.44 -15.55 26.41
CA SER A 35 -16.38 -16.29 27.05
C SER A 35 -15.20 -16.54 26.10
N LEU A 36 -14.11 -17.09 26.63
CA LEU A 36 -13.00 -17.64 25.84
C LEU A 36 -13.21 -19.13 25.51
N GLU A 37 -14.43 -19.65 25.65
CA GLU A 37 -14.71 -21.05 25.30
C GLU A 37 -14.40 -21.28 23.82
N GLY A 38 -13.73 -22.39 23.51
CA GLY A 38 -13.22 -22.66 22.16
C GLY A 38 -11.96 -21.89 21.79
N TRP A 39 -11.40 -21.09 22.71
CA TRP A 39 -10.20 -20.33 22.47
C TRP A 39 -9.15 -20.58 23.57
N ARG A 40 -7.89 -20.75 23.16
CA ARG A 40 -6.78 -21.02 24.07
C ARG A 40 -5.68 -19.97 23.91
N PRO A 41 -5.45 -19.10 24.93
CA PRO A 41 -4.37 -18.14 24.90
C PRO A 41 -3.02 -18.83 25.16
N SER A 42 -1.97 -18.34 24.47
CA SER A 42 -0.57 -18.69 24.71
C SER A 42 0.06 -17.78 25.74
N GLU A 43 1.27 -18.11 26.19
CA GLU A 43 2.18 -17.36 27.08
C GLU A 43 1.46 -16.40 28.06
N ASN A 44 1.22 -15.13 27.74
CA ASN A 44 0.63 -14.12 28.62
C ASN A 44 -0.91 -14.16 28.55
N LYS A 45 -1.54 -15.11 29.22
CA LYS A 45 -2.99 -15.38 29.16
C LYS A 45 -3.85 -14.19 29.58
N SER A 46 -3.35 -13.36 30.51
CA SER A 46 -4.03 -12.15 30.99
C SER A 46 -4.16 -11.04 29.94
N SER A 47 -3.47 -11.14 28.82
CA SER A 47 -3.59 -10.22 27.69
C SER A 47 -4.93 -10.32 26.96
N TRP A 48 -5.71 -11.39 27.23
CA TRP A 48 -7.01 -11.64 26.62
C TRP A 48 -8.14 -11.57 27.63
N LYS A 49 -9.17 -10.79 27.30
CA LYS A 49 -10.38 -10.63 28.13
C LYS A 49 -11.59 -10.51 27.23
N VAL A 50 -12.76 -10.88 27.76
CA VAL A 50 -14.05 -10.52 27.15
C VAL A 50 -14.58 -9.28 27.88
N VAL A 51 -14.81 -8.21 27.14
CA VAL A 51 -15.32 -6.94 27.66
C VAL A 51 -16.42 -6.46 26.72
N GLU A 52 -17.62 -6.22 27.28
CA GLU A 52 -18.77 -5.71 26.52
C GLU A 52 -19.10 -6.55 25.26
N GLY A 53 -19.02 -7.86 25.35
CA GLY A 53 -19.29 -8.74 24.22
C GLY A 53 -18.18 -8.82 23.17
N GLN A 54 -16.98 -8.35 23.46
CA GLN A 54 -15.84 -8.27 22.55
C GLN A 54 -14.62 -8.96 23.15
N LEU A 55 -13.82 -9.62 22.32
CA LEU A 55 -12.47 -10.01 22.68
C LEU A 55 -11.60 -8.76 22.74
N ALA A 56 -10.94 -8.50 23.84
CA ALA A 56 -9.96 -7.43 24.00
C ALA A 56 -8.56 -8.01 24.13
N ALA A 57 -7.68 -7.60 23.23
CA ALA A 57 -6.24 -7.91 23.22
C ALA A 57 -5.48 -6.72 23.77
N GLN A 58 -5.02 -6.79 25.02
CA GLN A 58 -4.26 -5.73 25.68
C GLN A 58 -3.31 -6.31 26.70
N GLY A 59 -2.02 -6.15 26.52
CA GLY A 59 -0.99 -6.68 27.40
C GLY A 59 0.28 -7.09 26.66
N PRO A 60 1.17 -7.81 27.35
CA PRO A 60 2.35 -8.42 26.70
C PRO A 60 1.94 -9.39 25.59
N ARG A 61 2.89 -9.69 24.71
CA ARG A 61 2.67 -10.60 23.57
C ARG A 61 1.97 -11.88 23.98
N SER A 62 0.91 -12.22 23.26
CA SER A 62 0.13 -13.45 23.41
C SER A 62 -0.65 -13.72 22.13
N HIS A 63 -0.92 -14.98 21.84
CA HIS A 63 -1.77 -15.39 20.73
C HIS A 63 -2.97 -16.17 21.28
N LEU A 64 -4.16 -15.89 20.77
CA LEU A 64 -5.40 -16.56 21.12
C LEU A 64 -5.77 -17.52 20.00
N PHE A 65 -5.48 -18.80 20.20
CA PHE A 65 -5.71 -19.85 19.22
C PHE A 65 -7.13 -20.41 19.30
N TYR A 66 -7.78 -20.57 18.17
CA TYR A 66 -9.04 -21.29 18.12
C TYR A 66 -8.78 -22.79 18.29
N THR A 67 -9.44 -23.40 19.26
CA THR A 67 -9.35 -24.83 19.61
C THR A 67 -10.74 -25.45 19.78
N GLY A 68 -11.79 -24.74 19.32
CA GLY A 68 -13.17 -25.15 19.44
C GLY A 68 -13.55 -26.26 18.44
N PRO A 69 -14.81 -26.72 18.47
CA PRO A 69 -15.24 -27.91 17.75
C PRO A 69 -15.49 -27.68 16.26
N VAL A 70 -15.64 -26.45 15.79
CA VAL A 70 -15.97 -26.17 14.39
C VAL A 70 -14.87 -26.72 13.50
N HIS A 71 -15.23 -27.64 12.60
CA HIS A 71 -14.34 -28.33 11.67
C HIS A 71 -13.12 -28.97 12.34
N GLY A 72 -13.21 -29.33 13.64
CA GLY A 72 -12.10 -29.85 14.43
C GLY A 72 -10.93 -28.88 14.62
N ALA A 73 -11.16 -27.56 14.46
CA ALA A 73 -10.13 -26.52 14.45
C ALA A 73 -9.02 -26.75 13.39
N ASP A 74 -9.36 -27.38 12.26
CA ASP A 74 -8.41 -27.71 11.21
C ASP A 74 -9.00 -27.39 9.82
N PHE A 75 -8.71 -26.19 9.33
CA PHE A 75 -9.26 -25.61 8.11
C PHE A 75 -8.20 -25.62 7.00
N ARG A 76 -8.58 -26.08 5.82
CA ARG A 76 -7.76 -26.01 4.60
C ARG A 76 -8.24 -24.91 3.68
N ASN A 77 -9.51 -24.98 3.28
CA ASN A 77 -10.17 -23.98 2.47
C ASN A 77 -11.30 -23.35 3.28
N PHE A 78 -11.43 -22.05 3.22
CA PHE A 78 -12.43 -21.35 4.04
C PHE A 78 -12.62 -19.91 3.56
N GLU A 79 -13.68 -19.30 4.04
CA GLU A 79 -13.80 -17.86 4.15
C GLU A 79 -13.85 -17.49 5.63
N LEU A 80 -13.09 -16.49 6.03
CA LEU A 80 -12.99 -15.97 7.39
C LEU A 80 -13.37 -14.50 7.39
N GLU A 81 -14.27 -14.09 8.26
CA GLU A 81 -14.54 -12.68 8.54
C GLU A 81 -14.18 -12.34 9.98
N VAL A 82 -13.48 -11.24 10.15
CA VAL A 82 -13.11 -10.70 11.45
C VAL A 82 -13.50 -9.22 11.49
N GLU A 83 -14.32 -8.84 12.44
CA GLU A 83 -14.63 -7.43 12.71
C GLU A 83 -13.74 -6.93 13.85
N VAL A 84 -12.93 -5.94 13.57
CA VAL A 84 -11.89 -5.47 14.47
C VAL A 84 -11.91 -3.94 14.60
N LEU A 85 -11.55 -3.45 15.79
CA LEU A 85 -11.27 -2.05 16.09
C LEU A 85 -9.92 -1.97 16.77
N THR A 86 -9.06 -1.08 16.30
CA THR A 86 -7.73 -0.83 16.87
C THR A 86 -7.65 0.57 17.47
N GLN A 87 -6.85 0.73 18.51
CA GLN A 87 -6.42 2.04 18.98
C GLN A 87 -5.14 2.47 18.24
N PRO A 88 -4.85 3.79 18.17
CA PRO A 88 -3.60 4.28 17.61
C PRO A 88 -2.36 3.61 18.21
N GLY A 89 -1.43 3.19 17.36
CA GLY A 89 -0.23 2.47 17.76
C GLY A 89 -0.42 0.97 18.01
N CYS A 90 -1.62 0.43 17.79
CA CYS A 90 -1.88 -1.00 17.91
C CYS A 90 -1.18 -1.78 16.81
N ASN A 91 -0.56 -2.89 17.19
CA ASN A 91 -0.04 -3.91 16.30
C ASN A 91 -0.61 -5.26 16.71
N SER A 92 -1.31 -5.91 15.79
CA SER A 92 -2.04 -7.17 15.96
C SER A 92 -2.03 -7.96 14.66
N ALA A 93 -2.61 -9.14 14.65
CA ALA A 93 -2.75 -9.95 13.44
C ALA A 93 -3.85 -11.00 13.56
N VAL A 94 -4.25 -11.55 12.41
CA VAL A 94 -5.00 -12.80 12.28
C VAL A 94 -4.11 -13.82 11.61
N TYR A 95 -3.88 -14.95 12.28
CA TYR A 95 -3.16 -16.09 11.69
C TYR A 95 -4.15 -17.14 11.20
N PHE A 96 -3.78 -17.84 10.14
CA PHE A 96 -4.51 -19.01 9.62
C PHE A 96 -3.55 -20.11 9.17
N HIS A 97 -4.02 -21.35 9.07
CA HIS A 97 -3.21 -22.55 8.81
C HIS A 97 -2.10 -22.76 9.85
N THR A 98 -2.33 -22.27 11.07
CA THR A 98 -1.39 -22.42 12.18
C THR A 98 -1.81 -23.56 13.13
N ALA A 99 -1.01 -23.80 14.15
CA ALA A 99 -1.29 -24.74 15.22
C ALA A 99 -0.97 -24.10 16.58
N TYR A 100 -1.66 -24.55 17.64
CA TYR A 100 -1.37 -24.08 18.98
C TYR A 100 0.11 -24.26 19.33
N GLN A 101 0.72 -23.21 19.83
CA GLN A 101 2.01 -23.24 20.48
C GLN A 101 2.01 -22.35 21.75
N GLU A 102 2.72 -22.77 22.77
CA GLU A 102 2.68 -22.11 24.09
C GLU A 102 3.46 -20.79 24.12
N ARG A 103 4.48 -20.61 23.28
CA ARG A 103 5.37 -19.44 23.26
C ARG A 103 5.73 -19.02 21.86
N ASP A 104 6.19 -17.77 21.75
CA ASP A 104 6.65 -17.13 20.53
C ASP A 104 5.56 -16.92 19.46
N PHE A 105 5.93 -16.35 18.34
CA PHE A 105 5.04 -16.16 17.21
C PHE A 105 4.71 -17.50 16.55
N PRO A 106 3.49 -17.67 15.99
CA PRO A 106 3.15 -18.87 15.26
C PRO A 106 4.21 -19.21 14.21
N SER A 107 4.79 -20.42 14.34
CA SER A 107 5.88 -20.90 13.48
C SER A 107 5.41 -21.39 12.12
N THR A 108 4.10 -21.68 12.00
CA THR A 108 3.46 -22.17 10.77
C THR A 108 2.30 -21.28 10.37
N GLY A 109 1.85 -21.45 9.13
CA GLY A 109 0.72 -20.72 8.58
C GLY A 109 1.09 -19.31 8.12
N CYS A 110 0.08 -18.51 7.84
CA CYS A 110 0.19 -17.18 7.29
C CYS A 110 -0.39 -16.14 8.25
N GLU A 111 0.12 -14.92 8.17
CA GLU A 111 -0.25 -13.79 9.01
C GLU A 111 -0.95 -12.71 8.16
N ILE A 112 -2.14 -12.30 8.55
CA ILE A 112 -2.82 -11.11 8.05
C ILE A 112 -2.54 -9.99 9.05
N GLN A 113 -1.75 -9.01 8.66
CA GLN A 113 -1.35 -7.90 9.52
C GLN A 113 -2.54 -7.02 9.90
N ILE A 114 -2.57 -6.56 11.15
CA ILE A 114 -3.46 -5.52 11.67
C ILE A 114 -2.58 -4.44 12.28
N ASP A 115 -2.27 -3.43 11.50
CA ASP A 115 -1.48 -2.26 11.90
C ASP A 115 -1.87 -1.05 11.06
N ASN A 116 -2.37 -0.02 11.69
CA ASN A 116 -2.70 1.22 10.98
C ASN A 116 -1.62 2.29 11.24
N THR A 117 -1.21 2.48 12.49
CA THR A 117 -0.39 3.62 12.91
C THR A 117 0.77 3.27 13.84
N ALA A 118 1.07 1.98 14.10
CA ALA A 118 2.20 1.62 14.95
C ALA A 118 3.54 2.07 14.35
N ALA A 119 4.38 2.63 15.19
CA ALA A 119 5.69 3.11 14.79
C ALA A 119 6.60 1.94 14.39
N GLY A 120 7.30 2.08 13.27
CA GLY A 120 8.29 1.11 12.78
C GLY A 120 7.72 -0.03 11.95
N GLU A 121 6.40 -0.29 11.98
CA GLU A 121 5.80 -1.29 11.09
C GLU A 121 5.39 -0.64 9.76
N ARG A 122 5.85 -1.23 8.68
CA ARG A 122 5.60 -0.73 7.32
C ARG A 122 4.46 -1.47 6.63
N ALA A 123 4.32 -2.78 6.91
CA ALA A 123 3.22 -3.59 6.40
C ALA A 123 1.94 -3.23 7.15
N LYS A 124 0.98 -2.64 6.45
CA LYS A 124 -0.28 -2.15 7.03
C LYS A 124 -1.38 -3.21 7.05
N THR A 125 -2.47 -2.90 7.74
CA THR A 125 -3.65 -3.78 7.84
C THR A 125 -4.05 -4.34 6.48
N GLY A 126 -4.27 -5.64 6.44
CA GLY A 126 -4.61 -6.39 5.23
C GLY A 126 -3.43 -7.00 4.50
N SER A 127 -2.18 -6.72 4.90
CA SER A 127 -1.01 -7.42 4.36
C SER A 127 -1.08 -8.92 4.64
N LEU A 128 -0.81 -9.75 3.64
CA LEU A 128 -0.36 -11.12 3.83
C LEU A 128 1.15 -11.05 4.08
N LYS A 129 1.52 -10.92 5.36
CA LYS A 129 2.84 -10.45 5.78
C LYS A 129 3.98 -11.29 5.23
N GLY A 130 4.94 -10.61 4.60
CA GLY A 130 6.10 -11.24 3.98
C GLY A 130 5.83 -11.92 2.63
N LEU A 131 4.57 -11.97 2.18
CA LEU A 131 4.20 -12.52 0.87
C LEU A 131 3.59 -11.47 -0.05
N ARG A 132 2.66 -10.66 0.47
CA ARG A 132 1.99 -9.55 -0.22
C ARG A 132 1.74 -8.44 0.78
N ASN A 133 2.70 -7.56 0.96
CA ASN A 133 2.54 -6.44 1.88
C ASN A 133 1.71 -5.32 1.25
N VAL A 134 0.91 -4.68 2.08
CA VAL A 134 0.16 -3.46 1.80
C VAL A 134 0.83 -2.34 2.56
N TYR A 135 1.14 -1.24 1.91
CA TYR A 135 1.84 -0.10 2.53
C TYR A 135 0.94 1.10 2.75
N LYS A 136 -0.17 1.18 2.02
CA LYS A 136 -1.18 2.22 2.23
C LYS A 136 -2.13 1.84 3.37
N GLN A 137 -2.45 2.82 4.21
CA GLN A 137 -3.47 2.68 5.25
C GLN A 137 -4.87 2.82 4.62
N PHE A 138 -5.63 1.73 4.54
CA PHE A 138 -6.99 1.71 3.98
C PHE A 138 -8.09 1.78 5.04
N VAL A 139 -7.78 1.48 6.29
CA VAL A 139 -8.70 1.53 7.44
C VAL A 139 -8.09 2.37 8.56
N ARG A 140 -8.92 2.85 9.48
CA ARG A 140 -8.49 3.79 10.51
C ARG A 140 -8.63 3.19 11.90
N ASP A 141 -7.75 3.62 12.81
CA ASP A 141 -7.92 3.38 14.23
C ASP A 141 -9.19 4.05 14.75
N ASP A 142 -9.69 3.57 15.87
CA ASP A 142 -10.91 4.01 16.54
C ASP A 142 -12.20 3.88 15.69
N GLN A 143 -12.14 3.07 14.62
CA GLN A 143 -13.27 2.72 13.76
C GLN A 143 -13.32 1.21 13.55
N TRP A 144 -14.53 0.64 13.61
CA TRP A 144 -14.73 -0.77 13.24
C TRP A 144 -14.49 -0.98 11.75
N PHE A 145 -13.71 -1.99 11.44
CA PHE A 145 -13.51 -2.44 10.08
C PHE A 145 -13.58 -3.96 9.99
N LYS A 146 -13.85 -4.45 8.79
CA LYS A 146 -13.97 -5.87 8.50
C LYS A 146 -12.79 -6.34 7.67
N ILE A 147 -12.14 -7.42 8.11
CA ILE A 147 -11.22 -8.22 7.33
C ILE A 147 -12.00 -9.43 6.83
N HIS A 148 -11.99 -9.65 5.51
CA HIS A 148 -12.50 -10.88 4.91
C HIS A 148 -11.34 -11.56 4.19
N ALA A 149 -11.03 -12.80 4.59
CA ALA A 149 -10.01 -13.64 3.97
C ALA A 149 -10.68 -14.85 3.33
N ALA A 150 -10.44 -15.07 2.04
CA ALA A 150 -10.88 -16.26 1.32
C ALA A 150 -9.68 -17.08 0.90
N VAL A 151 -9.60 -18.33 1.39
CA VAL A 151 -8.54 -19.28 1.03
C VAL A 151 -9.14 -20.41 0.24
N ARG A 152 -8.69 -20.57 -1.01
CA ARG A 152 -9.16 -21.60 -1.95
C ARG A 152 -7.97 -22.24 -2.66
N GLY A 153 -7.71 -23.51 -2.35
CA GLY A 153 -6.52 -24.20 -2.85
C GLY A 153 -5.23 -23.47 -2.47
N LYS A 154 -4.55 -22.94 -3.46
CA LYS A 154 -3.30 -22.18 -3.31
C LYS A 154 -3.47 -20.66 -3.47
N ASN A 155 -4.71 -20.17 -3.39
CA ASN A 155 -5.00 -18.73 -3.50
C ASN A 155 -5.54 -18.16 -2.19
N VAL A 156 -5.10 -16.94 -1.86
CA VAL A 156 -5.58 -16.11 -0.74
C VAL A 156 -6.04 -14.77 -1.28
N GLN A 157 -7.28 -14.41 -1.02
CA GLN A 157 -7.81 -13.07 -1.23
C GLN A 157 -8.10 -12.41 0.11
N ILE A 158 -7.64 -11.17 0.30
CA ILE A 158 -7.92 -10.38 1.51
C ILE A 158 -8.65 -9.11 1.09
N ARG A 159 -9.77 -8.85 1.78
CA ARG A 159 -10.56 -7.65 1.59
C ARG A 159 -10.67 -6.86 2.90
N LEU A 160 -10.60 -5.54 2.78
CA LEU A 160 -10.87 -4.60 3.88
C LEU A 160 -12.15 -3.84 3.54
N ASN A 161 -13.19 -3.97 4.37
CA ASN A 161 -14.50 -3.38 4.11
C ASN A 161 -15.01 -3.65 2.68
N GLY A 162 -14.73 -4.84 2.14
CA GLY A 162 -15.10 -5.25 0.78
C GLY A 162 -14.05 -4.93 -0.30
N MET A 163 -13.12 -4.00 -0.07
CA MET A 163 -12.05 -3.66 -1.01
C MET A 163 -11.00 -4.77 -1.08
N LEU A 164 -10.74 -5.32 -2.25
CA LEU A 164 -9.71 -6.36 -2.47
C LEU A 164 -8.31 -5.74 -2.44
N VAL A 165 -7.57 -5.97 -1.36
CA VAL A 165 -6.21 -5.42 -1.16
C VAL A 165 -5.11 -6.44 -1.48
N VAL A 166 -5.37 -7.73 -1.29
CA VAL A 166 -4.44 -8.82 -1.63
C VAL A 166 -5.15 -9.89 -2.46
N ASP A 167 -4.51 -10.35 -3.51
CA ASP A 167 -4.87 -11.54 -4.28
C ASP A 167 -3.58 -12.29 -4.61
N TYR A 168 -3.27 -13.28 -3.77
CA TYR A 168 -2.03 -14.03 -3.82
C TYR A 168 -2.28 -15.48 -4.19
N THR A 169 -1.58 -15.98 -5.20
CA THR A 169 -1.51 -17.41 -5.50
C THR A 169 -0.11 -17.93 -5.19
N GLU A 170 -0.02 -18.92 -4.30
CA GLU A 170 1.25 -19.56 -3.95
C GLU A 170 1.87 -20.20 -5.21
N PRO A 171 3.12 -19.87 -5.56
CA PRO A 171 3.77 -20.39 -6.75
C PRO A 171 4.14 -21.86 -6.62
N ALA A 172 4.39 -22.51 -7.75
CA ALA A 172 4.85 -23.88 -7.81
C ALA A 172 6.14 -23.98 -8.66
N PRO A 173 7.24 -24.52 -8.08
CA PRO A 173 7.41 -24.91 -6.68
C PRO A 173 7.49 -23.69 -5.75
N PRO A 174 7.18 -23.84 -4.45
CA PRO A 174 7.21 -22.75 -3.49
C PRO A 174 8.62 -22.49 -2.92
N ASP A 175 9.65 -22.71 -3.71
CA ASP A 175 11.05 -22.64 -3.26
C ASP A 175 11.41 -21.23 -2.74
N GLY A 176 12.07 -21.20 -1.59
CA GLY A 176 12.51 -19.96 -0.93
C GLY A 176 11.41 -19.25 -0.12
N LEU A 177 10.18 -19.75 -0.10
CA LEU A 177 9.13 -19.22 0.75
C LEU A 177 9.20 -19.80 2.16
N THR A 178 9.09 -18.94 3.17
CA THR A 178 9.10 -19.35 4.58
C THR A 178 7.69 -19.59 5.13
N ARG A 179 6.67 -19.07 4.46
CA ARG A 179 5.25 -19.22 4.81
C ARG A 179 4.50 -19.86 3.66
N LEU A 180 3.82 -20.96 3.94
CA LEU A 180 3.13 -21.76 2.92
C LEU A 180 1.66 -21.96 3.31
N LEU A 181 0.82 -22.05 2.28
CA LEU A 181 -0.57 -22.44 2.44
C LEU A 181 -0.66 -23.95 2.70
N GLY A 182 -1.40 -24.32 3.74
CA GLY A 182 -1.54 -25.69 4.20
C GLY A 182 -2.92 -25.98 4.77
N ARG A 183 -2.96 -26.35 6.04
CA ARG A 183 -4.15 -26.48 6.86
C ARG A 183 -3.80 -26.21 8.33
N GLY A 184 -4.79 -25.95 9.15
CA GLY A 184 -4.63 -25.69 10.56
C GLY A 184 -5.70 -24.75 11.09
N THR A 185 -5.48 -24.24 12.28
CA THR A 185 -6.42 -23.36 12.96
C THR A 185 -6.14 -21.87 12.73
N PHE A 186 -6.93 -21.03 13.40
CA PHE A 186 -6.76 -19.59 13.45
C PHE A 186 -6.14 -19.14 14.77
N ALA A 187 -5.47 -17.98 14.75
CA ALA A 187 -5.09 -17.29 15.96
C ALA A 187 -5.22 -15.78 15.80
N LEU A 188 -5.56 -15.09 16.88
CA LEU A 188 -5.53 -13.64 16.98
C LEU A 188 -4.29 -13.23 17.77
N GLU A 189 -3.67 -12.10 17.44
CA GLU A 189 -2.46 -11.62 18.10
C GLU A 189 -2.73 -10.45 19.05
N CYS A 190 -2.11 -10.50 20.21
CA CYS A 190 -1.81 -9.36 21.08
C CYS A 190 -0.29 -9.14 21.06
N ARG A 191 0.20 -8.12 20.35
CA ARG A 191 1.66 -7.97 20.13
C ARG A 191 2.33 -7.07 21.15
N ASN A 192 1.68 -5.98 21.54
CA ASN A 192 2.24 -4.99 22.44
C ASN A 192 1.20 -4.50 23.47
N GLY A 193 1.69 -4.11 24.65
CA GLY A 193 0.83 -3.64 25.74
C GLY A 193 0.39 -2.17 25.63
N GLY A 194 0.85 -1.43 24.64
CA GLY A 194 0.64 0.02 24.53
C GLY A 194 -0.69 0.45 23.94
N ALA A 195 -1.36 -0.44 23.20
CA ALA A 195 -2.63 -0.16 22.54
C ALA A 195 -3.48 -1.44 22.45
N THR A 196 -4.79 -1.28 22.29
CA THR A 196 -5.77 -2.37 22.32
C THR A 196 -6.28 -2.68 20.92
N ALA A 197 -6.38 -3.98 20.59
CA ALA A 197 -7.26 -4.47 19.53
C ALA A 197 -8.52 -5.07 20.15
N ARG A 198 -9.68 -4.78 19.57
CA ARG A 198 -10.96 -5.38 19.95
C ARG A 198 -11.57 -6.13 18.77
N PHE A 199 -12.10 -7.33 19.04
CA PHE A 199 -12.75 -8.18 18.05
C PHE A 199 -14.17 -8.45 18.52
N ARG A 200 -15.19 -8.07 17.73
CA ARG A 200 -16.59 -8.28 18.10
C ARG A 200 -17.25 -9.44 17.38
N SER A 201 -16.68 -9.89 16.25
CA SER A 201 -17.11 -11.08 15.52
C SER A 201 -15.88 -11.74 14.89
N VAL A 202 -15.82 -13.06 15.01
CA VAL A 202 -14.89 -13.92 14.30
C VAL A 202 -15.71 -15.09 13.78
N ARG A 203 -15.97 -15.13 12.48
CA ARG A 203 -16.79 -16.17 11.86
C ARG A 203 -16.12 -16.81 10.66
N VAL A 204 -16.39 -18.06 10.44
CA VAL A 204 -15.81 -18.85 9.35
C VAL A 204 -16.90 -19.55 8.54
N ARG A 205 -16.67 -19.67 7.25
CA ARG A 205 -17.38 -20.58 6.36
C ARG A 205 -16.38 -21.58 5.83
N PRO A 206 -16.33 -22.81 6.37
CA PRO A 206 -15.49 -23.87 5.86
C PRO A 206 -15.88 -24.21 4.41
N LEU A 207 -14.89 -24.48 3.58
CA LEU A 207 -15.07 -24.90 2.20
C LEU A 207 -14.54 -26.33 2.03
N PRO A 208 -15.00 -27.09 1.02
CA PRO A 208 -14.50 -28.43 0.75
C PRO A 208 -12.98 -28.48 0.58
N ASP A 209 -12.33 -29.53 1.07
CA ASP A 209 -10.87 -29.71 1.01
C ASP A 209 -10.33 -29.78 -0.44
N ASP A 210 -11.15 -30.16 -1.39
CA ASP A 210 -10.86 -30.23 -2.82
C ASP A 210 -11.21 -28.94 -3.59
N THR A 211 -11.55 -27.84 -2.88
CA THR A 211 -11.83 -26.56 -3.52
C THR A 211 -10.65 -26.14 -4.41
N PRO A 212 -10.88 -25.91 -5.72
CA PRO A 212 -9.79 -25.60 -6.64
C PRO A 212 -9.21 -24.21 -6.44
N THR A 213 -7.94 -24.04 -6.83
CA THR A 213 -7.30 -22.73 -6.90
C THR A 213 -7.93 -21.89 -8.01
N PRO A 214 -8.48 -20.70 -7.72
CA PRO A 214 -8.97 -19.78 -8.74
C PRO A 214 -7.86 -19.31 -9.69
N GLY A 215 -8.21 -19.00 -10.94
CA GLY A 215 -7.30 -18.40 -11.90
C GLY A 215 -6.34 -19.35 -12.62
N GLY A 216 -6.47 -20.65 -12.40
CA GLY A 216 -5.66 -21.67 -13.10
C GLY A 216 -4.39 -22.08 -12.37
N PRO A 217 -3.38 -22.60 -13.07
CA PRO A 217 -2.16 -23.12 -12.47
C PRO A 217 -1.37 -22.00 -11.76
N ALA A 218 -0.68 -22.40 -10.68
CA ALA A 218 0.16 -21.48 -9.92
C ALA A 218 1.27 -20.87 -10.81
N PRO A 219 1.62 -19.59 -10.60
CA PRO A 219 2.71 -18.96 -11.35
C PRO A 219 4.04 -19.66 -11.05
N ALA A 220 4.94 -19.69 -12.03
CA ALA A 220 6.30 -20.13 -11.82
C ALA A 220 7.05 -19.13 -10.92
N VAL A 221 7.93 -19.65 -10.08
CA VAL A 221 8.85 -18.80 -9.28
C VAL A 221 10.02 -18.37 -10.17
N ASP A 222 10.09 -17.09 -10.49
CA ASP A 222 11.26 -16.51 -11.12
C ASP A 222 12.15 -15.76 -10.11
N ALA A 223 13.32 -15.32 -10.56
CA ALA A 223 14.28 -14.64 -9.70
C ALA A 223 13.78 -13.28 -9.20
N VAL A 224 13.03 -12.56 -10.02
CA VAL A 224 12.47 -11.24 -9.68
C VAL A 224 11.39 -11.39 -8.60
N PHE A 225 10.50 -12.36 -8.75
CA PHE A 225 9.48 -12.67 -7.75
C PHE A 225 10.10 -13.01 -6.38
N ARG A 226 11.12 -13.88 -6.37
CA ARG A 226 11.86 -14.20 -5.12
C ARG A 226 12.48 -12.96 -4.50
N GLN A 227 13.10 -12.11 -5.32
CA GLN A 227 13.72 -10.88 -4.83
C GLN A 227 12.68 -9.93 -4.23
N ILE A 228 11.52 -9.74 -4.86
CA ILE A 228 10.41 -8.93 -4.33
C ILE A 228 9.99 -9.42 -2.93
N ILE A 229 9.82 -10.73 -2.76
CA ILE A 229 9.45 -11.30 -1.46
C ILE A 229 10.57 -11.11 -0.44
N ASN A 230 11.81 -11.39 -0.81
CA ASN A 230 12.95 -11.26 0.09
C ASN A 230 13.14 -9.82 0.57
N GLU A 231 13.10 -8.86 -0.34
CA GLU A 231 13.21 -7.43 0.00
C GLU A 231 12.04 -6.96 0.86
N GLY A 232 10.81 -7.39 0.52
CA GLY A 232 9.62 -7.12 1.33
C GLY A 232 9.74 -7.68 2.76
N ASN A 233 10.30 -8.88 2.92
CA ASN A 233 10.58 -9.48 4.23
C ASN A 233 11.65 -8.71 5.02
N GLN A 234 12.58 -8.07 4.36
CA GLN A 234 13.59 -7.19 4.97
C GLN A 234 13.05 -5.77 5.22
N GLY A 235 11.77 -5.54 4.96
CA GLY A 235 11.08 -4.27 5.20
C GLY A 235 11.30 -3.22 4.12
N VAL A 236 11.88 -3.56 2.97
CA VAL A 236 11.92 -2.69 1.80
C VAL A 236 10.51 -2.58 1.22
N PRO A 237 9.94 -1.37 1.09
CA PRO A 237 8.60 -1.22 0.54
C PRO A 237 8.59 -1.57 -0.95
N MET A 238 7.91 -2.64 -1.30
CA MET A 238 7.67 -3.01 -2.70
C MET A 238 6.52 -2.18 -3.25
N ALA A 239 6.82 -0.92 -3.55
CA ALA A 239 5.88 0.06 -4.07
C ALA A 239 6.53 0.89 -5.17
N ASP A 240 5.81 1.06 -6.28
CA ASP A 240 6.20 1.91 -7.42
C ASP A 240 5.41 3.21 -7.34
N PHE A 241 6.08 4.30 -7.00
CA PHE A 241 5.46 5.61 -6.76
C PHE A 241 5.41 6.52 -8.01
N HIS A 242 5.67 5.98 -9.21
CA HIS A 242 5.66 6.76 -10.44
C HIS A 242 4.98 6.01 -11.59
N VAL A 243 3.68 5.81 -11.46
CA VAL A 243 2.85 5.07 -12.43
C VAL A 243 1.80 5.99 -13.05
N HIS A 244 1.67 5.90 -14.37
CA HIS A 244 0.65 6.63 -15.12
C HIS A 244 -0.30 5.69 -15.87
N LEU A 245 -1.59 6.04 -15.91
CA LEU A 245 -2.59 5.37 -16.73
C LEU A 245 -2.51 5.92 -18.17
N LYS A 246 -1.53 5.45 -18.93
CA LYS A 246 -1.28 5.86 -20.32
C LYS A 246 -0.94 4.66 -21.21
N GLY A 247 -0.89 4.86 -22.52
CA GLY A 247 -0.62 3.78 -23.47
C GLY A 247 -1.70 2.69 -23.48
N GLY A 248 -2.96 3.05 -23.14
CA GLY A 248 -4.07 2.10 -23.05
C GLY A 248 -4.16 1.33 -21.71
N LEU A 249 -3.28 1.61 -20.74
CA LEU A 249 -3.34 1.01 -19.40
C LEU A 249 -4.57 1.51 -18.64
N THR A 250 -5.44 0.60 -18.21
CA THR A 250 -6.58 0.91 -17.34
C THR A 250 -6.22 0.71 -15.86
N ILE A 251 -7.02 1.30 -14.96
CA ILE A 251 -6.82 1.11 -13.52
C ILE A 251 -7.01 -0.36 -13.11
N GLU A 252 -7.96 -1.07 -13.70
CA GLU A 252 -8.21 -2.48 -13.42
C GLU A 252 -7.02 -3.36 -13.81
N GLN A 253 -6.40 -3.09 -14.96
CA GLN A 253 -5.19 -3.78 -15.42
C GLN A 253 -4.01 -3.49 -14.49
N ALA A 254 -3.81 -2.22 -14.11
CA ALA A 254 -2.76 -1.83 -13.17
C ALA A 254 -2.93 -2.53 -11.81
N LEU A 255 -4.13 -2.52 -11.24
CA LEU A 255 -4.41 -3.17 -9.95
C LEU A 255 -4.31 -4.70 -10.02
N ALA A 256 -4.74 -5.31 -11.12
CA ALA A 256 -4.57 -6.75 -11.32
C ALA A 256 -3.08 -7.13 -11.35
N LYS A 257 -2.27 -6.34 -12.06
CA LYS A 257 -0.80 -6.53 -12.11
C LYS A 257 -0.14 -6.29 -10.74
N SER A 258 -0.53 -5.23 -10.02
CA SER A 258 -0.07 -4.94 -8.67
C SER A 258 -0.24 -6.15 -7.73
N ARG A 259 -1.45 -6.70 -7.68
CA ARG A 259 -1.76 -7.87 -6.87
C ARG A 259 -0.99 -9.12 -7.30
N ARG A 260 -0.88 -9.35 -8.61
CA ARG A 260 -0.14 -10.49 -9.15
C ARG A 260 1.35 -10.42 -8.82
N ASP A 261 1.96 -9.26 -9.02
CA ASP A 261 3.42 -9.10 -8.93
C ASP A 261 3.89 -8.77 -7.50
N GLY A 262 2.99 -8.32 -6.62
CA GLY A 262 3.33 -7.94 -5.24
C GLY A 262 3.97 -6.56 -5.12
N ILE A 263 3.69 -5.65 -6.07
CA ILE A 263 4.16 -4.27 -6.07
C ILE A 263 2.94 -3.35 -5.94
N GLU A 264 2.88 -2.54 -4.89
CA GLU A 264 1.82 -1.55 -4.74
C GLU A 264 2.10 -0.33 -5.63
N TYR A 265 1.06 0.22 -6.26
CA TYR A 265 1.24 1.35 -7.18
C TYR A 265 0.74 2.67 -6.62
N GLY A 266 1.51 3.72 -6.91
CA GLY A 266 1.09 5.10 -6.81
C GLY A 266 0.70 5.63 -8.19
N ILE A 267 -0.61 5.78 -8.41
CA ILE A 267 -1.17 6.22 -9.68
C ILE A 267 -1.17 7.74 -9.73
N ALA A 268 -0.47 8.30 -10.71
CA ALA A 268 -0.20 9.71 -10.80
C ALA A 268 -0.91 10.39 -11.98
N VAL A 269 -1.29 11.65 -11.77
CA VAL A 269 -1.72 12.58 -12.82
C VAL A 269 -0.70 13.70 -12.99
N ASN A 270 -0.38 14.04 -14.24
CA ASN A 270 0.45 15.21 -14.56
C ASN A 270 -0.35 16.49 -14.35
N CYS A 271 0.13 17.36 -13.48
CA CYS A 271 -0.49 18.61 -13.07
C CYS A 271 0.42 19.81 -13.40
N GLY A 272 -0.10 20.77 -14.16
CA GLY A 272 0.65 21.94 -14.58
C GLY A 272 0.15 22.49 -15.91
N GLN A 273 0.80 23.51 -16.43
CA GLN A 273 0.42 24.12 -17.70
C GLN A 273 0.57 23.11 -18.86
N ALA A 274 -0.48 22.99 -19.68
CA ALA A 274 -0.55 22.05 -20.81
C ALA A 274 -0.39 20.58 -20.44
N ASN A 275 -0.77 20.21 -19.21
CA ASN A 275 -0.83 18.83 -18.71
C ASN A 275 -2.27 18.33 -18.55
N THR A 276 -2.45 17.11 -18.05
CA THR A 276 -3.75 16.46 -17.90
C THR A 276 -4.66 17.23 -16.92
N ALA A 277 -4.10 17.71 -15.81
CA ALA A 277 -4.82 18.57 -14.87
C ALA A 277 -4.15 19.94 -14.83
N GLN A 278 -4.95 21.00 -15.05
CA GLN A 278 -4.47 22.39 -15.12
C GLN A 278 -5.08 23.30 -14.06
N ASN A 279 -5.98 22.77 -13.24
CA ASN A 279 -6.69 23.48 -12.18
C ASN A 279 -7.13 22.52 -11.07
N ASP A 280 -7.63 23.09 -9.96
CA ASP A 280 -8.09 22.35 -8.80
C ASP A 280 -9.20 21.34 -9.15
N GLN A 281 -10.14 21.73 -10.00
CA GLN A 281 -11.29 20.89 -10.34
C GLN A 281 -10.84 19.59 -11.04
N GLU A 282 -9.96 19.70 -12.01
CA GLU A 282 -9.42 18.55 -12.76
C GLU A 282 -8.57 17.65 -11.86
N ALA A 283 -7.75 18.24 -11.00
CA ALA A 283 -6.94 17.50 -10.02
C ALA A 283 -7.83 16.72 -9.02
N ILE A 284 -8.86 17.37 -8.47
CA ILE A 284 -9.83 16.74 -7.57
C ILE A 284 -10.62 15.64 -8.29
N GLN A 285 -11.04 15.86 -9.52
CA GLN A 285 -11.76 14.86 -10.32
C GLN A 285 -10.93 13.59 -10.51
N PHE A 286 -9.63 13.73 -10.74
CA PHE A 286 -8.73 12.57 -10.81
C PHE A 286 -8.69 11.81 -9.48
N VAL A 287 -8.53 12.49 -8.35
CA VAL A 287 -8.53 11.84 -7.02
C VAL A 287 -9.84 11.10 -6.77
N GLU A 288 -10.99 11.73 -7.06
CA GLU A 288 -12.29 11.10 -6.87
C GLU A 288 -12.51 9.89 -7.81
N SER A 289 -11.93 9.89 -9.02
CA SER A 289 -12.00 8.75 -9.94
C SER A 289 -11.30 7.49 -9.42
N LEU A 290 -10.33 7.63 -8.52
CA LEU A 290 -9.60 6.53 -7.91
C LEU A 290 -10.08 6.21 -6.48
N LYS A 291 -11.15 6.86 -6.03
CA LYS A 291 -11.70 6.64 -4.69
C LYS A 291 -12.15 5.18 -4.51
N GLY A 292 -11.74 4.57 -3.41
CA GLY A 292 -12.04 3.17 -3.12
C GLY A 292 -11.19 2.16 -3.89
N GLN A 293 -10.20 2.61 -4.64
CA GLN A 293 -9.22 1.73 -5.28
C GLN A 293 -8.03 1.45 -4.35
N PRO A 294 -7.50 0.22 -4.32
CA PRO A 294 -6.37 -0.16 -3.47
C PRO A 294 -5.03 0.31 -4.07
N CYS A 295 -4.83 1.61 -4.19
CA CYS A 295 -3.60 2.23 -4.67
C CYS A 295 -3.34 3.55 -3.97
N PHE A 296 -2.12 4.04 -4.03
CA PHE A 296 -1.82 5.45 -3.74
C PHE A 296 -2.26 6.33 -4.90
N VAL A 297 -2.61 7.57 -4.61
CA VAL A 297 -3.00 8.58 -5.61
C VAL A 297 -2.04 9.75 -5.52
N ALA A 298 -1.36 10.06 -6.62
CA ALA A 298 -0.25 11.01 -6.64
C ALA A 298 -0.46 12.18 -7.60
N MET A 299 0.13 13.30 -7.26
CA MET A 299 0.26 14.48 -8.11
C MET A 299 1.69 14.54 -8.66
N GLN A 300 1.87 14.41 -9.98
CA GLN A 300 3.11 14.84 -10.64
C GLN A 300 3.01 16.31 -10.99
N ALA A 301 3.69 17.12 -10.21
CA ALA A 301 3.72 18.57 -10.40
C ALA A 301 4.77 18.95 -11.46
N GLU A 302 4.33 19.57 -12.55
CA GLU A 302 5.19 19.91 -13.68
C GLU A 302 5.28 21.43 -13.95
N GLY A 303 6.47 21.86 -14.32
CA GLY A 303 6.78 23.28 -14.48
C GLY A 303 6.96 23.95 -13.12
N ARG A 304 7.27 25.24 -13.10
CA ARG A 304 7.43 25.97 -11.81
C ARG A 304 6.19 26.77 -11.44
N GLU A 305 5.30 26.95 -12.41
CA GLU A 305 4.02 27.64 -12.27
C GLU A 305 2.95 26.84 -11.50
N TRP A 306 3.12 25.55 -11.34
CA TRP A 306 2.12 24.66 -10.72
C TRP A 306 1.72 25.13 -9.30
N THR A 307 2.64 25.71 -8.53
CA THR A 307 2.34 26.20 -7.17
C THR A 307 1.33 27.34 -7.17
N ARG A 308 1.23 28.08 -8.27
CA ARG A 308 0.24 29.17 -8.45
C ARG A 308 -1.05 28.67 -9.09
N MET A 309 -1.03 27.51 -9.73
CA MET A 309 -2.20 26.94 -10.41
C MET A 309 -3.11 26.16 -9.45
N PHE A 310 -2.52 25.51 -8.44
CA PHE A 310 -3.25 24.65 -7.54
C PHE A 310 -3.31 25.20 -6.12
N SER A 311 -4.50 25.09 -5.49
CA SER A 311 -4.68 25.47 -4.09
C SER A 311 -4.15 24.38 -3.15
N ARG A 312 -3.79 24.82 -1.94
CA ARG A 312 -3.40 23.91 -0.86
C ARG A 312 -4.47 22.85 -0.58
N GLY A 313 -5.77 23.22 -0.65
CA GLY A 313 -6.88 22.29 -0.42
C GLY A 313 -7.02 21.20 -1.48
N ALA A 314 -6.75 21.51 -2.75
CA ALA A 314 -6.75 20.53 -3.82
C ALA A 314 -5.56 19.58 -3.71
N VAL A 315 -4.37 20.12 -3.50
CA VAL A 315 -3.12 19.36 -3.39
C VAL A 315 -3.13 18.42 -2.17
N ALA A 316 -3.75 18.82 -1.06
CA ALA A 316 -3.88 18.00 0.15
C ALA A 316 -4.74 16.73 -0.02
N ARG A 317 -5.44 16.58 -1.15
CA ARG A 317 -6.25 15.38 -1.42
C ARG A 317 -5.46 14.21 -1.97
N PHE A 318 -4.23 14.45 -2.44
CA PHE A 318 -3.32 13.41 -2.88
C PHE A 318 -2.61 12.73 -1.71
N ASP A 319 -2.14 11.51 -1.90
CA ASP A 319 -1.34 10.82 -0.89
C ASP A 319 0.08 11.38 -0.82
N TYR A 320 0.64 11.82 -1.95
CA TYR A 320 1.95 12.47 -2.05
C TYR A 320 2.05 13.28 -3.35
N ILE A 321 3.05 14.18 -3.35
CA ILE A 321 3.37 15.05 -4.47
C ILE A 321 4.80 14.77 -4.92
N PHE A 322 5.00 14.62 -6.21
CA PHE A 322 6.34 14.54 -6.75
C PHE A 322 6.52 15.50 -7.92
N SER A 323 7.75 15.92 -8.10
CA SER A 323 8.15 16.79 -9.22
C SER A 323 9.57 16.45 -9.65
N ASP A 324 9.94 16.90 -10.81
CA ASP A 324 11.30 16.79 -11.33
C ASP A 324 11.86 18.16 -11.74
N SER A 325 13.11 18.15 -12.17
CA SER A 325 13.79 19.32 -12.72
C SER A 325 13.89 19.30 -14.25
N MET A 326 13.12 18.41 -14.90
CA MET A 326 13.21 18.21 -16.36
C MET A 326 12.42 19.25 -17.17
N THR A 327 11.47 19.96 -16.53
CA THR A 327 10.68 21.02 -17.18
C THR A 327 10.99 22.35 -16.54
N TRP A 328 11.47 23.29 -17.33
CA TRP A 328 11.71 24.65 -16.89
C TRP A 328 11.39 25.69 -17.96
N THR A 329 11.39 26.96 -17.57
CA THR A 329 11.26 28.11 -18.49
C THR A 329 12.60 28.89 -18.45
N ASP A 330 13.17 29.14 -19.62
CA ASP A 330 14.41 29.92 -19.75
C ASP A 330 14.19 31.40 -19.48
N ASN A 331 15.27 32.20 -19.48
CA ASN A 331 15.22 33.66 -19.20
C ASN A 331 14.47 34.45 -20.28
N ARG A 332 14.14 33.83 -21.42
CA ARG A 332 13.37 34.43 -22.53
C ARG A 332 11.90 34.03 -22.48
N GLY A 333 11.48 33.29 -21.46
CA GLY A 333 10.11 32.75 -21.32
C GLY A 333 9.84 31.51 -22.16
N LYS A 334 10.84 30.90 -22.79
CA LYS A 334 10.68 29.65 -23.52
C LYS A 334 10.64 28.48 -22.56
N ARG A 335 9.56 27.70 -22.59
CA ARG A 335 9.45 26.45 -21.86
C ARG A 335 10.33 25.39 -22.52
N MET A 336 11.13 24.69 -21.74
CA MET A 336 12.00 23.60 -22.18
C MET A 336 11.69 22.34 -21.39
N ARG A 337 11.53 21.25 -22.12
CA ARG A 337 11.47 19.90 -21.57
C ARG A 337 12.73 19.16 -21.97
N LEU A 338 13.53 18.75 -20.98
CA LEU A 338 14.89 18.24 -21.25
C LEU A 338 14.92 16.94 -22.09
N TRP A 339 13.81 16.22 -22.15
CA TRP A 339 13.64 15.03 -23.01
C TRP A 339 13.18 15.33 -24.44
N MET A 340 13.01 16.64 -24.77
CA MET A 340 12.58 17.10 -26.09
C MET A 340 13.75 17.81 -26.78
N PRO A 341 14.51 17.17 -27.68
CA PRO A 341 15.69 17.76 -28.28
C PRO A 341 15.44 19.11 -28.97
N ASP A 342 14.30 19.24 -29.65
CA ASP A 342 13.92 20.49 -30.34
C ASP A 342 13.67 21.67 -29.37
N GLU A 343 13.23 21.38 -28.16
CA GLU A 343 13.01 22.39 -27.14
C GLU A 343 14.31 22.80 -26.45
N VAL A 344 15.18 21.82 -26.19
CA VAL A 344 16.50 22.06 -25.61
C VAL A 344 17.38 22.88 -26.55
N GLY A 345 17.33 22.56 -27.84
CA GLY A 345 18.21 23.16 -28.84
C GLY A 345 19.68 22.80 -28.60
N THR A 346 20.60 23.62 -29.06
CA THR A 346 22.05 23.40 -28.87
C THR A 346 22.48 23.88 -27.48
N ILE A 347 23.06 23.00 -26.69
CA ILE A 347 23.70 23.35 -25.41
C ILE A 347 25.08 23.94 -25.74
N GLY A 348 25.29 25.22 -25.46
CA GLY A 348 26.55 25.92 -25.66
C GLY A 348 27.61 25.52 -24.65
N ASP A 349 27.73 26.25 -23.55
CA ASP A 349 28.61 25.88 -22.43
C ASP A 349 27.93 24.83 -21.55
N VAL A 350 28.45 23.61 -21.58
CA VAL A 350 27.92 22.48 -20.82
C VAL A 350 28.11 22.66 -19.30
N GLN A 351 29.15 23.38 -18.87
CA GLN A 351 29.38 23.63 -17.44
C GLN A 351 28.38 24.63 -16.90
N GLU A 352 28.14 25.75 -17.63
CA GLU A 352 27.13 26.74 -17.31
C GLU A 352 25.71 26.12 -17.28
N PHE A 353 25.41 25.25 -18.25
CA PHE A 353 24.15 24.47 -18.25
C PHE A 353 24.01 23.64 -16.97
N MET A 354 25.04 22.90 -16.59
CA MET A 354 25.02 22.05 -15.41
C MET A 354 24.89 22.86 -14.12
N ASP A 355 25.56 23.96 -14.00
CA ASP A 355 25.47 24.83 -12.80
C ASP A 355 24.07 25.42 -12.66
N THR A 356 23.50 25.92 -13.74
CA THR A 356 22.10 26.38 -13.80
C THR A 356 21.11 25.24 -13.45
N PHE A 357 21.35 24.05 -13.97
CA PHE A 357 20.48 22.88 -13.73
C PHE A 357 20.52 22.47 -12.26
N VAL A 358 21.71 22.40 -11.66
CA VAL A 358 21.87 22.09 -10.23
C VAL A 358 21.21 23.16 -9.35
N GLU A 359 21.44 24.44 -9.64
CA GLU A 359 20.83 25.57 -8.91
C GLU A 359 19.29 25.48 -8.94
N ARG A 360 18.71 25.24 -10.11
CA ARG A 360 17.25 25.08 -10.26
C ARG A 360 16.74 23.85 -9.52
N THR A 361 17.46 22.74 -9.58
CA THR A 361 17.08 21.54 -8.82
C THR A 361 17.08 21.78 -7.32
N VAL A 362 18.12 22.45 -6.80
CA VAL A 362 18.18 22.87 -5.40
C VAL A 362 17.01 23.80 -5.05
N GLY A 363 16.70 24.78 -5.91
CA GLY A 363 15.58 25.69 -5.71
C GLY A 363 14.22 24.99 -5.63
N ILE A 364 13.98 23.95 -6.46
CA ILE A 364 12.79 23.11 -6.38
C ILE A 364 12.71 22.39 -5.03
N LEU A 365 13.81 21.75 -4.64
CA LEU A 365 13.89 21.00 -3.39
C LEU A 365 13.71 21.91 -2.15
N GLU A 366 14.15 23.15 -2.22
CA GLU A 366 14.07 24.11 -1.11
C GLU A 366 12.71 24.80 -0.99
N HIS A 367 12.05 25.09 -2.11
CA HIS A 367 10.90 25.99 -2.12
C HIS A 367 9.57 25.31 -2.48
N GLU A 368 9.57 24.18 -3.20
CA GLU A 368 8.33 23.57 -3.62
C GLU A 368 7.87 22.48 -2.63
N PRO A 369 6.56 22.37 -2.37
CA PRO A 369 6.01 21.38 -1.45
C PRO A 369 5.91 19.99 -2.10
N ILE A 370 7.05 19.37 -2.36
CA ILE A 370 7.14 18.02 -2.94
C ILE A 370 7.65 17.01 -1.91
N ASP A 371 7.14 15.79 -1.97
CA ASP A 371 7.55 14.66 -1.14
C ASP A 371 8.63 13.82 -1.81
N ILE A 372 8.62 13.78 -3.16
CA ILE A 372 9.54 12.97 -3.97
C ILE A 372 10.15 13.83 -5.08
N TYR A 373 11.47 13.75 -5.24
CA TYR A 373 12.22 14.23 -6.39
C TYR A 373 12.34 13.10 -7.41
N ALA A 374 11.54 13.20 -8.48
CA ALA A 374 11.46 12.21 -9.54
C ALA A 374 12.50 12.45 -10.65
N ASN A 375 12.75 11.42 -11.46
CA ASN A 375 13.71 11.45 -12.57
C ASN A 375 15.05 12.11 -12.21
N PRO A 376 15.63 11.80 -11.03
CA PRO A 376 16.76 12.55 -10.51
C PRO A 376 17.98 12.42 -11.43
N THR A 377 18.72 13.53 -11.55
CA THR A 377 19.97 13.57 -12.33
C THR A 377 19.84 13.35 -13.84
N TYR A 378 18.64 13.40 -14.40
CA TYR A 378 18.43 13.29 -15.85
C TYR A 378 19.21 14.34 -16.63
N LEU A 379 19.81 13.93 -17.73
CA LEU A 379 20.51 14.84 -18.65
C LEU A 379 19.94 14.71 -20.06
N PRO A 380 19.85 15.81 -20.82
CA PRO A 380 19.52 15.76 -22.24
C PRO A 380 20.48 14.85 -23.02
N ASP A 381 19.96 14.17 -24.05
CA ASP A 381 20.70 13.18 -24.84
C ASP A 381 22.05 13.70 -25.37
N GLN A 382 22.12 15.00 -25.70
CA GLN A 382 23.35 15.64 -26.20
C GLN A 382 24.54 15.51 -25.25
N ILE A 383 24.30 15.48 -23.94
CA ILE A 383 25.35 15.46 -22.90
C ILE A 383 25.25 14.21 -22.01
N ALA A 384 24.24 13.37 -22.18
CA ALA A 384 24.00 12.20 -21.33
C ALA A 384 25.18 11.21 -21.29
N LYS A 385 25.94 11.08 -22.38
CA LYS A 385 27.16 10.23 -22.46
C LYS A 385 28.23 10.63 -21.45
N ASP A 386 28.25 11.90 -21.05
CA ASP A 386 29.23 12.47 -20.13
C ASP A 386 28.71 12.50 -18.67
N TYR A 387 27.66 11.75 -18.36
CA TYR A 387 26.93 11.79 -17.10
C TYR A 387 27.85 11.79 -15.87
N GLU A 388 28.75 10.82 -15.71
CA GLU A 388 29.62 10.72 -14.54
C GLU A 388 30.60 11.91 -14.42
N ARG A 389 31.04 12.47 -15.56
CA ARG A 389 31.92 13.66 -15.59
C ARG A 389 31.15 14.94 -15.24
N LEU A 390 29.90 15.04 -15.67
CA LEU A 390 29.07 16.22 -15.47
C LEU A 390 28.44 16.27 -14.08
N TRP A 391 28.01 15.13 -13.57
CA TRP A 391 27.57 14.99 -12.20
C TRP A 391 28.76 14.81 -11.25
N THR A 392 29.55 15.89 -11.08
CA THR A 392 30.68 15.94 -10.14
C THR A 392 30.23 15.67 -8.71
N GLU A 393 31.16 15.29 -7.83
CA GLU A 393 30.85 15.07 -6.40
C GLU A 393 30.23 16.32 -5.75
N GLU A 394 30.73 17.51 -6.08
CA GLU A 394 30.19 18.76 -5.55
C GLU A 394 28.74 18.99 -5.98
N ARG A 395 28.39 18.78 -7.27
CA ARG A 395 27.04 18.94 -7.79
C ARG A 395 26.08 17.93 -7.17
N ARG A 396 26.52 16.66 -7.03
CA ARG A 396 25.75 15.62 -6.34
C ARG A 396 25.48 16.01 -4.89
N ARG A 397 26.51 16.48 -4.19
CA ARG A 397 26.39 16.90 -2.78
C ARG A 397 25.37 18.01 -2.60
N LYS A 398 25.39 19.05 -3.43
CA LYS A 398 24.42 20.16 -3.38
C LYS A 398 22.98 19.67 -3.48
N VAL A 399 22.68 18.80 -4.43
CA VAL A 399 21.33 18.23 -4.64
C VAL A 399 20.94 17.32 -3.46
N ILE A 400 21.83 16.44 -3.03
CA ILE A 400 21.58 15.50 -1.94
C ILE A 400 21.31 16.24 -0.63
N GLU A 401 22.14 17.23 -0.28
CA GLU A 401 21.96 18.02 0.94
C GLU A 401 20.65 18.80 0.93
N ALA A 402 20.25 19.34 -0.21
CA ALA A 402 18.96 20.02 -0.37
C ALA A 402 17.80 19.03 -0.18
N ALA A 403 17.86 17.82 -0.76
CA ALA A 403 16.84 16.81 -0.59
C ALA A 403 16.72 16.34 0.87
N VAL A 404 17.84 16.06 1.53
CA VAL A 404 17.89 15.61 2.94
C VAL A 404 17.36 16.70 3.88
N ARG A 405 17.85 17.94 3.76
CA ARG A 405 17.42 19.07 4.59
C ARG A 405 15.92 19.34 4.47
N ASN A 406 15.36 19.13 3.30
CA ASN A 406 13.95 19.37 3.02
C ASN A 406 13.08 18.10 3.11
N GLN A 407 13.65 16.98 3.56
CA GLN A 407 12.94 15.69 3.72
C GLN A 407 12.24 15.24 2.43
N VAL A 408 12.87 15.45 1.28
CA VAL A 408 12.39 14.99 -0.03
C VAL A 408 13.04 13.67 -0.35
N SER A 409 12.23 12.65 -0.67
CA SER A 409 12.70 11.35 -1.13
C SER A 409 13.28 11.44 -2.53
N ILE A 410 14.30 10.63 -2.82
CA ILE A 410 14.93 10.55 -4.12
C ILE A 410 14.47 9.29 -4.84
N GLU A 411 13.85 9.46 -6.00
CA GLU A 411 13.40 8.33 -6.81
C GLU A 411 14.57 7.51 -7.34
N ILE A 412 14.44 6.18 -7.27
CA ILE A 412 15.26 5.25 -8.06
C ILE A 412 14.43 4.90 -9.30
N ASN A 413 14.73 5.57 -10.41
CA ASN A 413 13.95 5.52 -11.64
C ASN A 413 14.41 4.35 -12.54
N SER A 414 13.51 3.43 -12.79
CA SER A 414 13.83 2.23 -13.58
C SER A 414 13.85 2.47 -15.11
N ARG A 415 13.07 3.43 -15.61
CA ARG A 415 13.03 3.77 -17.04
C ARG A 415 14.37 4.32 -17.52
N TYR A 416 14.88 5.31 -16.80
CA TYR A 416 16.14 5.98 -17.15
C TYR A 416 17.36 5.35 -16.48
N LYS A 417 17.15 4.43 -15.55
CA LYS A 417 18.20 3.81 -14.72
C LYS A 417 19.01 4.87 -13.97
N LEU A 418 18.30 5.78 -13.28
CA LEU A 418 18.82 6.92 -12.53
C LEU A 418 18.31 6.90 -11.09
N PRO A 419 19.07 7.54 -10.16
CA PRO A 419 20.44 8.05 -10.33
C PRO A 419 21.46 6.90 -10.33
N SER A 420 22.73 7.22 -10.63
CA SER A 420 23.81 6.21 -10.66
C SER A 420 24.06 5.60 -9.28
N PRO A 421 24.65 4.39 -9.19
CA PRO A 421 25.00 3.76 -7.92
C PRO A 421 25.91 4.64 -7.04
N SER A 422 26.81 5.41 -7.63
CA SER A 422 27.68 6.34 -6.90
C SER A 422 26.88 7.46 -6.22
N PHE A 423 25.88 8.01 -6.91
CA PHE A 423 24.96 9.00 -6.33
C PHE A 423 24.14 8.40 -5.19
N ILE A 424 23.56 7.19 -5.39
CA ILE A 424 22.74 6.50 -4.37
C ILE A 424 23.56 6.23 -3.11
N ARG A 425 24.80 5.73 -3.23
CA ARG A 425 25.67 5.50 -2.06
C ARG A 425 25.97 6.80 -1.30
N MET A 426 26.24 7.89 -2.02
CA MET A 426 26.49 9.20 -1.43
C MET A 426 25.22 9.73 -0.72
N ALA A 427 24.07 9.63 -1.36
CA ALA A 427 22.77 10.04 -0.81
C ALA A 427 22.40 9.24 0.44
N LYS A 428 22.59 7.91 0.41
CA LYS A 428 22.40 7.06 1.59
C LYS A 428 23.28 7.48 2.75
N ALA A 429 24.57 7.72 2.50
CA ALA A 429 25.51 8.16 3.53
C ALA A 429 25.10 9.50 4.16
N ALA A 430 24.43 10.38 3.39
CA ALA A 430 23.87 11.64 3.87
C ALA A 430 22.51 11.51 4.57
N GLY A 431 21.93 10.29 4.64
CA GLY A 431 20.64 10.04 5.28
C GLY A 431 19.40 10.29 4.40
N ALA A 432 19.57 10.41 3.08
CA ALA A 432 18.47 10.52 2.14
C ALA A 432 17.52 9.32 2.21
N LYS A 433 16.26 9.55 1.87
CA LYS A 433 15.26 8.50 1.66
C LYS A 433 15.06 8.25 0.18
N PHE A 434 14.68 7.01 -0.17
CA PHE A 434 14.49 6.57 -1.53
C PHE A 434 13.08 6.02 -1.75
N ASN A 435 12.68 5.94 -2.99
CA ASN A 435 11.48 5.22 -3.45
C ASN A 435 11.73 4.65 -4.84
N PHE A 436 10.99 3.62 -5.22
CA PHE A 436 11.00 3.13 -6.59
C PHE A 436 10.03 3.93 -7.46
N GLY A 437 10.40 4.11 -8.73
CA GLY A 437 9.55 4.67 -9.77
C GLY A 437 9.87 4.05 -11.12
N THR A 438 8.85 3.55 -11.83
CA THR A 438 9.04 3.04 -13.18
C THR A 438 8.88 4.11 -14.25
N ASN A 439 8.07 5.14 -14.00
CA ASN A 439 7.70 6.13 -15.01
C ASN A 439 7.27 5.46 -16.32
N ASN A 440 6.31 4.54 -16.21
CA ASN A 440 5.88 3.68 -17.30
C ASN A 440 5.37 4.45 -18.51
N THR A 441 5.49 3.85 -19.70
CA THR A 441 4.94 4.36 -20.96
C THR A 441 3.61 3.72 -21.33
N GLY A 442 3.33 2.55 -20.75
CA GLY A 442 2.11 1.79 -20.99
C GLY A 442 2.06 0.55 -20.09
N PRO A 443 1.27 -0.45 -20.47
CA PRO A 443 1.15 -1.70 -19.71
C PRO A 443 2.41 -2.57 -19.74
N ASP A 444 3.22 -2.48 -20.77
CA ASP A 444 4.35 -3.40 -21.00
C ASP A 444 5.55 -3.15 -20.07
N ASP A 445 5.76 -1.91 -19.67
CA ASP A 445 6.84 -1.50 -18.78
C ASP A 445 6.37 -1.17 -17.35
N LEU A 446 5.09 -1.40 -17.04
CA LEU A 446 4.53 -1.20 -15.72
C LEU A 446 5.19 -2.12 -14.68
N GLY A 447 5.61 -1.55 -13.54
CA GLY A 447 6.19 -2.29 -12.42
C GLY A 447 7.58 -2.89 -12.72
N ARG A 448 8.27 -2.41 -13.73
CA ARG A 448 9.65 -2.80 -14.07
C ARG A 448 10.65 -2.22 -13.07
N CYS A 449 10.69 -2.83 -11.87
CA CYS A 449 11.52 -2.39 -10.75
C CYS A 449 12.94 -2.98 -10.73
N GLU A 450 13.38 -3.71 -11.76
CA GLU A 450 14.65 -4.46 -11.76
C GLU A 450 15.86 -3.57 -11.49
N TYR A 451 15.85 -2.32 -11.98
CA TYR A 451 16.91 -1.38 -11.64
C TYR A 451 16.91 -1.04 -10.15
N GLY A 452 15.73 -0.77 -9.60
CA GLY A 452 15.56 -0.48 -8.17
C GLY A 452 16.02 -1.64 -7.28
N LEU A 453 15.60 -2.87 -7.58
CA LEU A 453 16.01 -4.08 -6.88
C LEU A 453 17.54 -4.28 -6.92
N ARG A 454 18.15 -4.08 -8.10
CA ARG A 454 19.61 -4.11 -8.22
C ARG A 454 20.29 -3.05 -7.35
N MET A 455 19.71 -1.84 -7.24
CA MET A 455 20.27 -0.77 -6.40
C MET A 455 20.13 -1.08 -4.91
N VAL A 456 19.07 -1.78 -4.50
CA VAL A 456 18.95 -2.28 -3.12
C VAL A 456 20.15 -3.16 -2.78
N GLU A 457 20.45 -4.13 -3.62
CA GLU A 457 21.57 -5.06 -3.41
C GLU A 457 22.93 -4.34 -3.52
N GLU A 458 23.19 -3.62 -4.62
CA GLU A 458 24.49 -3.00 -4.92
C GLU A 458 24.85 -1.87 -3.93
N CYS A 459 23.86 -1.07 -3.51
CA CYS A 459 24.06 0.02 -2.57
C CYS A 459 23.72 -0.37 -1.12
N LYS A 460 23.35 -1.64 -0.89
CA LYS A 460 22.98 -2.19 0.45
C LYS A 460 21.89 -1.38 1.13
N LEU A 461 20.86 -0.98 0.36
CA LEU A 461 19.73 -0.26 0.91
C LEU A 461 18.93 -1.20 1.81
N VAL A 462 18.37 -0.64 2.88
CA VAL A 462 17.53 -1.37 3.84
C VAL A 462 16.19 -0.66 4.01
N GLY A 463 15.20 -1.32 4.58
CA GLY A 463 13.86 -0.77 4.69
C GLY A 463 13.78 0.66 5.23
N GLN A 464 14.61 0.98 6.24
CA GLN A 464 14.64 2.34 6.81
C GLN A 464 15.14 3.42 5.84
N ASP A 465 15.81 3.07 4.74
CA ASP A 465 16.26 4.02 3.71
C ASP A 465 15.12 4.45 2.79
N PHE A 466 13.96 3.81 2.88
CA PHE A 466 12.83 4.07 1.97
C PHE A 466 11.76 4.97 2.58
N PHE A 467 11.16 5.75 1.72
CA PHE A 467 9.99 6.59 1.98
C PHE A 467 8.69 5.83 1.73
N ILE A 468 7.66 6.09 2.56
CA ILE A 468 6.28 5.68 2.34
C ILE A 468 5.37 6.86 2.71
N PRO A 469 4.41 7.25 1.86
CA PRO A 469 3.44 8.31 2.17
C PRO A 469 2.34 7.76 3.09
N LEU A 470 2.53 7.86 4.40
CA LEU A 470 1.63 7.24 5.38
C LEU A 470 0.32 8.01 5.61
N THR A 471 0.33 9.36 5.54
CA THR A 471 -0.81 10.20 5.96
C THR A 471 -1.04 11.41 5.06
N GLY A 472 -0.88 11.23 3.75
CA GLY A 472 -1.00 12.33 2.78
C GLY A 472 0.29 13.13 2.58
N PRO A 473 0.25 14.23 1.79
CA PRO A 473 1.45 14.96 1.37
C PRO A 473 2.09 15.74 2.53
N LYS A 474 3.16 15.21 3.10
CA LYS A 474 3.89 15.84 4.21
C LYS A 474 4.59 17.15 3.83
N ALA A 475 4.94 17.29 2.56
CA ALA A 475 5.54 18.51 2.05
C ALA A 475 4.63 19.74 2.22
N ILE A 476 3.31 19.57 2.19
CA ILE A 476 2.34 20.66 2.42
C ILE A 476 2.44 21.21 3.85
N GLU A 477 2.71 20.36 4.83
CA GLU A 477 2.89 20.79 6.23
C GLU A 477 4.12 21.70 6.37
N ARG A 478 5.16 21.46 5.57
CA ARG A 478 6.43 22.16 5.63
C ARG A 478 6.48 23.42 4.75
N LYS A 479 5.85 23.37 3.58
CA LYS A 479 6.00 24.40 2.51
C LYS A 479 4.68 24.74 1.83
N GLY A 480 3.55 24.46 2.45
CA GLY A 480 2.23 24.67 1.84
C GLY A 480 1.88 26.15 1.57
N GLU A 481 2.61 27.10 2.17
CA GLU A 481 2.49 28.52 1.85
C GLU A 481 2.95 28.87 0.44
N ALA A 482 3.76 28.04 -0.19
CA ALA A 482 4.16 28.24 -1.59
C ALA A 482 2.99 28.01 -2.58
N LEU A 483 1.92 27.33 -2.14
CA LEU A 483 0.75 27.06 -2.96
C LEU A 483 -0.20 28.25 -2.99
N ARG A 484 -1.00 28.32 -4.05
CA ARG A 484 -2.07 29.32 -4.17
C ARG A 484 -2.99 29.26 -2.94
N ALA A 485 -3.28 30.42 -2.37
CA ALA A 485 -4.33 30.55 -1.37
C ALA A 485 -5.68 30.09 -1.97
N GLY A 486 -6.43 29.30 -1.21
CA GLY A 486 -7.70 28.74 -1.64
C GLY A 486 -8.83 29.75 -1.70
#